data_c1c3b3f7ac7d58c8a53a3e41572ad2da
#
_entry.id   c1c3b3f7ac7d58c8a53a3e41572ad2da
#
_cell.length_a   1.000
_cell.length_b   1.000
_cell.length_c   1.000
_cell.angle_alpha   90.00
_cell.angle_beta   90.00
_cell.angle_gamma   90.00
#
_symmetry.space_group_name_H-M   'P 1'
#
loop_
_entity.id
_entity.type
_entity.pdbx_description
1 polymer ?
#
loop_
_entity_poly.entity_id
_entity_poly.type
_entity_poly.pdbx_seq_one_letter_code
_entity_poly.pdbx_strand_id
1 'polypeptide(L)'
;FPTAAIDGLLLSGFTGEVWMRPGVTEAQVRSRAGLGQLTPTHTGGIGLVLGAGNVPSIPILDTIYELLAFNRVVLLKLNPTQDVLLPVFTRAFAPLIDLGLLRIVTGAGDVGGYLTAHPDIAHVHITGSAVTHDAIVWGVGPEAEKRKSEHKPLLTKPISSELGGVSPIIVVPGKWSKADLRYQAEHIATMRLQNSGHNCIAGQVVVLSADWPQRADFIAALRTAYAGAPQRPVWYPNAKKKMADAAAAYPVAESMAGGTRLFIDLGPDDDATVMEQTEFFSPVLGVIELHGTGQVFVDAAVDHANDKLVGTLGANVLIDPNTRRKLGEGFEAAIERLHYGAIAINAWTAFAFLTPTCTWGAFPGATIENVTSGIGVVHNAFLLDDVERSIVRGPFRPFPRAVSPSSLAAGDFSVLPTPPWFVTSRTGAQVSEGFTDFRIKKNPVGLLSTLVAAFRA
;
A
#
# COMPACT_ATOMS: atom_id res chain seq x y z
N PHE A 1 -12.47 10.45 5.75
CA PHE A 1 -13.30 9.27 5.99
C PHE A 1 -13.56 9.13 7.49
N PRO A 2 -14.75 8.78 7.97
CA PRO A 2 -15.94 8.41 7.17
C PRO A 2 -16.58 9.61 6.46
N THR A 3 -17.29 9.36 5.36
CA THR A 3 -18.02 10.39 4.60
C THR A 3 -19.54 10.27 4.77
N ALA A 4 -20.02 9.14 5.24
CA ALA A 4 -21.41 8.87 5.54
C ALA A 4 -21.56 8.10 6.86
N ALA A 5 -22.75 8.21 7.50
CA ALA A 5 -23.02 7.49 8.73
C ALA A 5 -22.87 5.97 8.61
N ILE A 6 -23.22 5.41 7.44
CA ILE A 6 -23.06 3.97 7.15
C ILE A 6 -21.59 3.55 7.15
N ASP A 7 -20.68 4.41 6.66
CA ASP A 7 -19.25 4.12 6.67
C ASP A 7 -18.73 4.06 8.11
N GLY A 8 -19.15 5.00 8.96
CA GLY A 8 -18.79 5.02 10.38
C GLY A 8 -19.34 3.83 11.16
N LEU A 9 -20.45 3.22 10.72
CA LEU A 9 -21.00 1.99 11.32
C LEU A 9 -20.22 0.76 10.84
N LEU A 10 -20.06 0.60 9.53
CA LEU A 10 -19.42 -0.58 8.92
C LEU A 10 -17.92 -0.64 9.16
N LEU A 11 -17.27 0.51 9.37
CA LEU A 11 -15.84 0.64 9.63
C LEU A 11 -15.59 1.43 10.92
N SER A 12 -16.36 1.10 11.95
CA SER A 12 -16.27 1.74 13.28
C SER A 12 -14.85 1.75 13.83
N GLY A 13 -14.38 2.93 14.22
CA GLY A 13 -13.02 3.16 14.72
C GLY A 13 -11.96 3.33 13.63
N PHE A 14 -12.33 3.28 12.34
CA PHE A 14 -11.41 3.64 11.27
C PHE A 14 -11.66 5.08 10.79
N THR A 15 -10.57 5.80 10.55
CA THR A 15 -10.59 7.15 9.97
C THR A 15 -9.55 7.24 8.85
N GLY A 16 -9.76 8.19 7.93
CA GLY A 16 -8.81 8.50 6.86
C GLY A 16 -8.77 10.01 6.62
N GLU A 17 -7.57 10.54 6.53
CA GLU A 17 -7.28 11.96 6.32
C GLU A 17 -6.35 12.11 5.11
N VAL A 18 -6.52 13.18 4.35
CA VAL A 18 -5.56 13.61 3.32
C VAL A 18 -4.87 14.84 3.85
N TRP A 19 -3.55 14.76 3.96
CA TRP A 19 -2.73 15.88 4.35
C TRP A 19 -2.20 16.60 3.12
N MET A 20 -2.31 17.92 3.13
CA MET A 20 -1.85 18.77 2.06
C MET A 20 -0.39 19.18 2.29
N ARG A 21 0.30 19.58 1.24
CA ARG A 21 1.66 20.11 1.38
C ARG A 21 1.72 21.28 2.34
N PRO A 22 2.81 21.47 3.06
CA PRO A 22 2.97 22.59 3.99
C PRO A 22 2.64 23.95 3.35
N GLY A 23 1.87 24.77 4.06
CA GLY A 23 1.48 26.09 3.59
C GLY A 23 0.24 26.14 2.68
N VAL A 24 -0.33 24.99 2.30
CA VAL A 24 -1.58 24.96 1.52
C VAL A 24 -2.77 25.25 2.44
N THR A 25 -3.56 26.25 2.09
CA THR A 25 -4.75 26.66 2.86
C THR A 25 -6.01 25.96 2.38
N GLU A 26 -7.05 25.87 3.22
CA GLU A 26 -8.35 25.33 2.84
C GLU A 26 -8.95 26.01 1.60
N ALA A 27 -8.82 27.33 1.49
CA ALA A 27 -9.29 28.08 0.33
C ALA A 27 -8.57 27.65 -0.96
N GLN A 28 -7.28 27.39 -0.89
CA GLN A 28 -6.51 26.86 -2.04
C GLN A 28 -6.95 25.44 -2.39
N VAL A 29 -7.14 24.56 -1.42
CA VAL A 29 -7.66 23.20 -1.66
C VAL A 29 -8.99 23.27 -2.41
N ARG A 30 -9.94 24.07 -1.92
CA ARG A 30 -11.27 24.22 -2.54
C ARG A 30 -11.21 24.80 -3.95
N SER A 31 -10.35 25.79 -4.19
CA SER A 31 -10.25 26.44 -5.49
C SER A 31 -9.48 25.63 -6.53
N ARG A 32 -8.61 24.70 -6.11
CA ARG A 32 -7.79 23.88 -6.99
C ARG A 32 -8.30 22.44 -7.16
N ALA A 33 -9.29 22.02 -6.35
CA ALA A 33 -9.93 20.72 -6.53
C ALA A 33 -10.62 20.66 -7.91
N GLY A 34 -10.37 19.57 -8.65
CA GLY A 34 -10.86 19.41 -10.01
C GLY A 34 -9.76 19.14 -11.04
N LEU A 35 -8.50 19.47 -10.75
CA LEU A 35 -7.35 19.25 -11.63
C LEU A 35 -7.64 19.70 -13.08
N GLY A 36 -7.49 18.80 -14.06
CA GLY A 36 -7.77 19.10 -15.47
C GLY A 36 -9.22 19.51 -15.77
N GLN A 37 -10.17 19.23 -14.89
CA GLN A 37 -11.56 19.66 -15.03
C GLN A 37 -11.74 21.18 -14.86
N LEU A 38 -10.80 21.85 -14.19
CA LEU A 38 -10.80 23.31 -14.05
C LEU A 38 -10.43 24.03 -15.36
N THR A 39 -9.66 23.36 -16.22
CA THR A 39 -9.17 23.91 -17.49
C THR A 39 -9.29 22.88 -18.62
N PRO A 40 -10.51 22.41 -18.94
CA PRO A 40 -10.70 21.28 -19.85
C PRO A 40 -10.21 21.55 -21.29
N THR A 41 -10.10 22.81 -21.70
CA THR A 41 -9.59 23.20 -23.02
C THR A 41 -8.05 23.13 -23.12
N HIS A 42 -7.35 23.01 -21.99
CA HIS A 42 -5.88 22.94 -21.91
C HIS A 42 -5.38 21.56 -21.50
N THR A 43 -6.27 20.59 -21.33
CA THR A 43 -5.96 19.22 -20.95
C THR A 43 -6.47 18.24 -22.00
N GLY A 44 -6.08 16.98 -21.92
CA GLY A 44 -6.52 15.94 -22.85
C GLY A 44 -5.35 15.23 -23.53
N GLY A 45 -5.63 14.65 -24.71
CA GLY A 45 -4.68 13.80 -25.44
C GLY A 45 -4.88 12.32 -25.16
N ILE A 46 -3.90 11.48 -25.55
CA ILE A 46 -3.93 10.04 -25.30
C ILE A 46 -3.00 9.71 -24.13
N GLY A 47 -3.57 9.22 -23.04
CA GLY A 47 -2.84 8.65 -21.92
C GLY A 47 -2.56 7.15 -22.15
N LEU A 48 -1.31 6.74 -22.10
CA LEU A 48 -0.93 5.33 -22.07
C LEU A 48 -0.85 4.87 -20.62
N VAL A 49 -1.67 3.89 -20.25
CA VAL A 49 -1.59 3.21 -18.95
C VAL A 49 -0.94 1.85 -19.14
N LEU A 50 0.25 1.68 -18.55
CA LEU A 50 0.93 0.40 -18.43
C LEU A 50 0.50 -0.25 -17.12
N GLY A 51 -0.51 -1.12 -17.20
CA GLY A 51 -1.25 -1.60 -16.04
C GLY A 51 -0.46 -2.54 -15.15
N ALA A 52 -0.77 -2.52 -13.84
CA ALA A 52 -0.21 -3.42 -12.84
C ALA A 52 -0.56 -4.89 -13.11
N GLY A 53 0.34 -5.78 -12.68
CA GLY A 53 0.17 -7.23 -12.87
C GLY A 53 -0.32 -7.99 -11.64
N ASN A 54 -0.44 -7.36 -10.48
CA ASN A 54 -0.68 -8.02 -9.20
C ASN A 54 -2.11 -7.90 -8.68
N VAL A 55 -2.81 -6.81 -8.97
CA VAL A 55 -4.17 -6.53 -8.48
C VAL A 55 -5.06 -6.08 -9.64
N PRO A 56 -6.17 -6.79 -9.94
CA PRO A 56 -7.00 -6.51 -11.12
C PRO A 56 -7.67 -5.13 -11.15
N SER A 57 -7.91 -4.51 -10.00
CA SER A 57 -8.54 -3.19 -9.93
C SER A 57 -7.60 -2.04 -10.33
N ILE A 58 -6.29 -2.19 -10.15
CA ILE A 58 -5.33 -1.10 -10.37
C ILE A 58 -5.37 -0.56 -11.80
N PRO A 59 -5.24 -1.38 -12.87
CA PRO A 59 -5.23 -0.86 -14.23
C PRO A 59 -6.48 -0.05 -14.60
N ILE A 60 -7.61 -0.41 -14.00
CA ILE A 60 -8.89 0.27 -14.23
C ILE A 60 -8.98 1.58 -13.44
N LEU A 61 -8.51 1.58 -12.20
CA LEU A 61 -8.48 2.80 -11.39
C LEU A 61 -7.53 3.85 -11.99
N ASP A 62 -6.36 3.43 -12.48
CA ASP A 62 -5.42 4.28 -13.20
C ASP A 62 -6.05 4.85 -14.48
N THR A 63 -6.79 4.02 -15.24
CA THR A 63 -7.54 4.44 -16.42
C THR A 63 -8.60 5.50 -16.07
N ILE A 64 -9.38 5.28 -15.01
CA ILE A 64 -10.41 6.23 -14.57
C ILE A 64 -9.76 7.55 -14.11
N TYR A 65 -8.62 7.47 -13.46
CA TYR A 65 -7.90 8.67 -13.02
C TYR A 65 -7.40 9.50 -14.20
N GLU A 66 -6.79 8.89 -15.23
CA GLU A 66 -6.38 9.59 -16.46
C GLU A 66 -7.56 10.25 -17.18
N LEU A 67 -8.70 9.56 -17.27
CA LEU A 67 -9.92 10.10 -17.87
C LEU A 67 -10.48 11.30 -17.09
N LEU A 68 -10.60 11.17 -15.76
CA LEU A 68 -11.30 12.17 -14.93
C LEU A 68 -10.41 13.31 -14.50
N ALA A 69 -9.15 13.04 -14.15
CA ALA A 69 -8.24 14.07 -13.66
C ALA A 69 -7.64 14.93 -14.78
N PHE A 70 -7.46 14.37 -15.99
CA PHE A 70 -6.69 15.03 -17.04
C PHE A 70 -7.42 15.08 -18.41
N ASN A 71 -8.66 14.64 -18.50
CA ASN A 71 -9.45 14.58 -19.74
C ASN A 71 -8.77 13.78 -20.87
N ARG A 72 -7.91 12.81 -20.55
CA ARG A 72 -7.20 12.00 -21.52
C ARG A 72 -8.06 10.81 -21.92
N VAL A 73 -8.18 10.52 -23.22
CA VAL A 73 -8.62 9.20 -23.66
C VAL A 73 -7.51 8.19 -23.38
N VAL A 74 -7.85 6.95 -23.02
CA VAL A 74 -6.87 6.02 -22.48
C VAL A 74 -6.64 4.83 -23.40
N LEU A 75 -5.36 4.56 -23.65
CA LEU A 75 -4.88 3.28 -24.15
C LEU A 75 -4.33 2.47 -22.96
N LEU A 76 -5.10 1.49 -22.51
CA LEU A 76 -4.69 0.58 -21.44
C LEU A 76 -3.97 -0.64 -22.03
N LYS A 77 -2.71 -0.81 -21.71
CA LYS A 77 -1.97 -2.03 -21.99
C LYS A 77 -1.92 -2.91 -20.74
N LEU A 78 -2.59 -4.06 -20.78
CA LEU A 78 -2.61 -5.01 -19.68
C LEU A 78 -1.21 -5.60 -19.40
N ASN A 79 -0.94 -5.89 -18.15
CA ASN A 79 0.20 -6.73 -17.79
C ASN A 79 -0.06 -8.17 -18.27
N PRO A 80 0.92 -8.90 -18.81
CA PRO A 80 0.72 -10.29 -19.26
C PRO A 80 0.11 -11.23 -18.22
N THR A 81 0.35 -10.97 -16.92
CA THR A 81 -0.28 -11.74 -15.83
C THR A 81 -1.80 -11.54 -15.75
N GLN A 82 -2.35 -10.54 -16.40
CA GLN A 82 -3.75 -10.17 -16.39
C GLN A 82 -4.45 -10.31 -17.74
N ASP A 83 -3.79 -10.80 -18.78
CA ASP A 83 -4.35 -10.94 -20.13
C ASP A 83 -5.65 -11.76 -20.12
N VAL A 84 -5.77 -12.75 -19.23
CA VAL A 84 -7.00 -13.57 -19.07
C VAL A 84 -8.22 -12.74 -18.68
N LEU A 85 -8.05 -11.54 -18.15
CA LEU A 85 -9.12 -10.63 -17.74
C LEU A 85 -9.63 -9.74 -18.88
N LEU A 86 -8.97 -9.72 -20.03
CA LEU A 86 -9.37 -8.89 -21.17
C LEU A 86 -10.87 -9.01 -21.51
N PRO A 87 -11.48 -10.20 -21.64
CA PRO A 87 -12.91 -10.33 -21.93
C PRO A 87 -13.81 -9.75 -20.82
N VAL A 88 -13.38 -9.85 -19.57
CA VAL A 88 -14.13 -9.30 -18.42
C VAL A 88 -14.07 -7.77 -18.43
N PHE A 89 -12.88 -7.19 -18.61
CA PHE A 89 -12.71 -5.74 -18.70
C PHE A 89 -13.43 -5.16 -19.91
N THR A 90 -13.36 -5.81 -21.07
CA THR A 90 -14.07 -5.36 -22.28
C THR A 90 -15.58 -5.27 -22.04
N ARG A 91 -16.18 -6.25 -21.37
CA ARG A 91 -17.62 -6.21 -21.04
C ARG A 91 -17.94 -5.16 -19.99
N ALA A 92 -17.13 -5.07 -18.92
CA ALA A 92 -17.38 -4.14 -17.82
C ALA A 92 -17.27 -2.67 -18.26
N PHE A 93 -16.37 -2.38 -19.17
CA PHE A 93 -16.07 -1.02 -19.64
C PHE A 93 -16.56 -0.76 -21.08
N ALA A 94 -17.47 -1.59 -21.60
CA ALA A 94 -18.07 -1.40 -22.90
C ALA A 94 -18.56 0.05 -23.15
N PRO A 95 -19.23 0.73 -22.20
CA PRO A 95 -19.66 2.11 -22.41
C PRO A 95 -18.51 3.10 -22.71
N LEU A 96 -17.34 2.92 -22.08
CA LEU A 96 -16.18 3.76 -22.36
C LEU A 96 -15.51 3.39 -23.69
N ILE A 97 -15.49 2.10 -24.01
CA ILE A 97 -14.92 1.57 -25.25
C ILE A 97 -15.76 2.03 -26.47
N ASP A 98 -17.08 1.94 -26.37
CA ASP A 98 -18.02 2.32 -27.43
C ASP A 98 -17.96 3.82 -27.73
N LEU A 99 -17.74 4.64 -26.71
CA LEU A 99 -17.53 6.09 -26.84
C LEU A 99 -16.12 6.47 -27.33
N GLY A 100 -15.21 5.50 -27.49
CA GLY A 100 -13.84 5.77 -27.88
C GLY A 100 -12.94 6.34 -26.80
N LEU A 101 -13.39 6.34 -25.55
CA LEU A 101 -12.63 6.88 -24.40
C LEU A 101 -11.58 5.90 -23.85
N LEU A 102 -11.75 4.61 -24.13
CA LEU A 102 -10.85 3.54 -23.69
C LEU A 102 -10.58 2.56 -24.84
N ARG A 103 -9.32 2.16 -24.98
CA ARG A 103 -8.90 0.98 -25.74
C ARG A 103 -8.05 0.10 -24.83
N ILE A 104 -8.25 -1.22 -24.91
CA ILE A 104 -7.50 -2.20 -24.12
C ILE A 104 -6.72 -3.09 -25.07
N VAL A 105 -5.43 -3.21 -24.82
CA VAL A 105 -4.52 -4.07 -25.59
C VAL A 105 -3.72 -4.97 -24.67
N THR A 106 -3.26 -6.09 -25.20
CA THR A 106 -2.33 -7.02 -24.55
C THR A 106 -0.95 -6.93 -25.20
N GLY A 107 0.03 -7.61 -24.62
CA GLY A 107 1.37 -7.70 -25.16
C GLY A 107 2.44 -7.62 -24.07
N ALA A 108 3.66 -7.98 -24.41
CA ALA A 108 4.80 -7.96 -23.50
C ALA A 108 5.53 -6.61 -23.48
N GLY A 109 6.82 -6.61 -23.12
CA GLY A 109 7.61 -5.39 -23.02
C GLY A 109 7.88 -4.70 -24.36
N ASP A 110 7.92 -5.45 -25.45
CA ASP A 110 8.07 -4.95 -26.82
C ASP A 110 6.91 -4.06 -27.24
N VAL A 111 5.67 -4.50 -26.99
CA VAL A 111 4.46 -3.69 -27.23
C VAL A 111 4.48 -2.45 -26.31
N GLY A 112 4.85 -2.60 -25.03
CA GLY A 112 4.98 -1.47 -24.12
C GLY A 112 5.99 -0.43 -24.64
N GLY A 113 7.17 -0.86 -25.08
CA GLY A 113 8.19 0.01 -25.64
C GLY A 113 7.75 0.72 -26.92
N TYR A 114 7.06 0.03 -27.84
CA TYR A 114 6.47 0.64 -29.03
C TYR A 114 5.46 1.74 -28.65
N LEU A 115 4.56 1.44 -27.74
CA LEU A 115 3.51 2.39 -27.33
C LEU A 115 4.08 3.62 -26.61
N THR A 116 5.07 3.46 -25.72
CA THR A 116 5.70 4.59 -25.05
C THR A 116 6.42 5.52 -26.01
N ALA A 117 6.97 5.01 -27.11
CA ALA A 117 7.63 5.79 -28.13
C ALA A 117 6.65 6.44 -29.15
N HIS A 118 5.38 5.99 -29.23
CA HIS A 118 4.46 6.43 -30.25
C HIS A 118 4.14 7.94 -30.15
N PRO A 119 4.21 8.72 -31.25
CA PRO A 119 4.08 10.19 -31.22
C PRO A 119 2.74 10.68 -30.69
N ASP A 120 1.65 9.95 -30.89
CA ASP A 120 0.31 10.34 -30.48
C ASP A 120 0.08 10.17 -28.96
N ILE A 121 0.94 9.46 -28.24
CA ILE A 121 0.86 9.36 -26.78
C ILE A 121 1.34 10.67 -26.17
N ALA A 122 0.46 11.31 -25.40
CA ALA A 122 0.73 12.56 -24.73
C ALA A 122 1.29 12.38 -23.31
N HIS A 123 0.95 11.28 -22.65
CA HIS A 123 1.36 10.98 -21.29
C HIS A 123 1.52 9.47 -21.09
N VAL A 124 2.48 9.07 -20.28
CA VAL A 124 2.68 7.67 -19.85
C VAL A 124 2.41 7.55 -18.37
N HIS A 125 1.60 6.58 -17.99
CA HIS A 125 1.45 6.14 -16.61
C HIS A 125 1.91 4.69 -16.48
N ILE A 126 2.68 4.37 -15.44
CA ILE A 126 3.06 2.99 -15.12
C ILE A 126 2.83 2.66 -13.67
N THR A 127 2.12 1.57 -13.41
CA THR A 127 2.13 0.87 -12.12
C THR A 127 2.98 -0.39 -12.24
N GLY A 128 4.14 -0.41 -11.57
CA GLY A 128 5.11 -1.49 -11.76
C GLY A 128 6.35 -1.41 -10.87
N SER A 129 7.53 -1.62 -11.44
CA SER A 129 8.80 -1.57 -10.73
C SER A 129 9.67 -0.40 -11.19
N ALA A 130 10.55 0.09 -10.30
CA ALA A 130 11.54 1.12 -10.63
C ALA A 130 12.45 0.70 -11.81
N VAL A 131 12.78 -0.59 -11.90
CA VAL A 131 13.56 -1.13 -13.03
C VAL A 131 12.82 -0.95 -14.37
N THR A 132 11.50 -1.21 -14.38
CA THR A 132 10.69 -1.01 -15.61
C THR A 132 10.53 0.47 -15.93
N HIS A 133 10.30 1.31 -14.92
CA HIS A 133 10.26 2.76 -15.08
C HIS A 133 11.57 3.28 -15.71
N ASP A 134 12.72 2.89 -15.13
CA ASP A 134 14.04 3.30 -15.65
C ASP A 134 14.28 2.80 -17.07
N ALA A 135 13.85 1.59 -17.40
CA ALA A 135 13.95 1.08 -18.77
C ALA A 135 13.10 1.90 -19.77
N ILE A 136 11.96 2.44 -19.36
CA ILE A 136 11.13 3.32 -20.17
C ILE A 136 11.78 4.71 -20.32
N VAL A 137 12.27 5.26 -19.22
CA VAL A 137 12.80 6.64 -19.19
C VAL A 137 14.20 6.73 -19.81
N TRP A 138 15.08 5.78 -19.50
CA TRP A 138 16.48 5.85 -19.87
C TRP A 138 16.89 4.84 -20.95
N GLY A 139 16.08 3.78 -21.14
CA GLY A 139 16.43 2.61 -21.94
C GLY A 139 17.10 1.52 -21.12
N VAL A 140 17.88 0.67 -21.76
CA VAL A 140 18.58 -0.45 -21.12
C VAL A 140 20.07 -0.47 -21.51
N GLY A 141 20.90 -1.12 -20.68
CA GLY A 141 22.31 -1.31 -20.93
C GLY A 141 23.16 -0.03 -20.77
N PRO A 142 24.43 -0.03 -21.24
CA PRO A 142 25.37 1.07 -21.01
C PRO A 142 24.91 2.44 -21.53
N GLU A 143 24.11 2.47 -22.59
CA GLU A 143 23.54 3.70 -23.11
C GLU A 143 22.51 4.33 -22.17
N ALA A 144 21.78 3.53 -21.39
CA ALA A 144 20.88 4.04 -20.37
C ALA A 144 21.63 4.76 -19.25
N GLU A 145 22.72 4.17 -18.76
CA GLU A 145 23.58 4.78 -17.74
C GLU A 145 24.17 6.11 -18.23
N LYS A 146 24.63 6.14 -19.49
CA LYS A 146 25.11 7.38 -20.11
C LYS A 146 24.03 8.45 -20.17
N ARG A 147 22.82 8.11 -20.64
CA ARG A 147 21.69 9.07 -20.69
C ARG A 147 21.34 9.59 -19.30
N LYS A 148 21.32 8.73 -18.30
CA LYS A 148 21.03 9.10 -16.91
C LYS A 148 22.09 10.06 -16.36
N SER A 149 23.38 9.78 -16.61
CA SER A 149 24.48 10.67 -16.18
C SER A 149 24.51 12.01 -16.92
N GLU A 150 24.03 12.04 -18.17
CA GLU A 150 23.93 13.26 -18.98
C GLU A 150 22.61 14.00 -18.81
N HIS A 151 21.67 13.51 -17.99
CA HIS A 151 20.30 14.03 -17.83
C HIS A 151 19.53 14.14 -19.18
N LYS A 152 19.72 13.16 -20.08
CA LYS A 152 19.08 13.10 -21.39
C LYS A 152 18.17 11.88 -21.51
N PRO A 153 16.95 11.93 -20.96
CA PRO A 153 16.05 10.78 -21.02
C PRO A 153 15.71 10.38 -22.45
N LEU A 154 15.51 9.07 -22.66
CA LEU A 154 14.98 8.54 -23.91
C LEU A 154 13.51 8.91 -24.08
N LEU A 155 12.74 8.85 -23.00
CA LEU A 155 11.35 9.27 -22.98
C LEU A 155 11.26 10.80 -22.89
N THR A 156 10.69 11.43 -23.91
CA THR A 156 10.52 12.90 -23.98
C THR A 156 9.15 13.39 -23.51
N LYS A 157 8.27 12.45 -23.12
CA LYS A 157 6.89 12.73 -22.66
C LYS A 157 6.82 12.74 -21.15
N PRO A 158 5.85 13.48 -20.57
CA PRO A 158 5.58 13.36 -19.15
C PRO A 158 5.24 11.93 -18.75
N ILE A 159 5.75 11.51 -17.60
CA ILE A 159 5.46 10.20 -17.00
C ILE A 159 5.03 10.36 -15.55
N SER A 160 3.98 9.65 -15.16
CA SER A 160 3.63 9.38 -13.77
C SER A 160 3.82 7.90 -13.47
N SER A 161 4.06 7.58 -12.23
CA SER A 161 4.31 6.19 -11.84
C SER A 161 3.87 5.91 -10.42
N GLU A 162 3.37 4.69 -10.19
CA GLU A 162 3.19 4.10 -8.88
C GLU A 162 4.03 2.83 -8.81
N LEU A 163 4.99 2.82 -7.88
CA LEU A 163 5.99 1.77 -7.77
C LEU A 163 6.00 1.24 -6.34
N GLY A 164 6.64 0.10 -6.13
CA GLY A 164 6.79 -0.50 -4.83
C GLY A 164 7.92 0.09 -3.99
N GLY A 165 8.26 -0.63 -2.93
CA GLY A 165 9.35 -0.32 -2.03
C GLY A 165 9.34 -1.25 -0.81
N VAL A 166 10.24 -1.00 0.12
CA VAL A 166 10.25 -1.65 1.41
C VAL A 166 9.27 -0.92 2.33
N SER A 167 8.15 -1.58 2.65
CA SER A 167 7.13 -1.03 3.54
C SER A 167 7.45 -1.40 4.99
N PRO A 168 7.79 -0.44 5.87
CA PRO A 168 8.01 -0.70 7.28
C PRO A 168 6.73 -0.98 8.05
N ILE A 169 6.87 -1.75 9.13
CA ILE A 169 5.88 -1.93 10.19
C ILE A 169 6.58 -1.56 11.50
N ILE A 170 6.43 -0.33 11.94
CA ILE A 170 7.02 0.18 13.18
C ILE A 170 6.16 -0.29 14.36
N VAL A 171 6.71 -1.10 15.24
CA VAL A 171 6.03 -1.61 16.43
C VAL A 171 6.49 -0.84 17.65
N VAL A 172 5.69 0.10 18.10
CA VAL A 172 6.04 0.97 19.24
C VAL A 172 5.92 0.19 20.54
N PRO A 173 7.00 0.10 21.35
CA PRO A 173 7.01 -0.60 22.62
C PRO A 173 5.94 -0.11 23.59
N GLY A 174 5.15 -1.03 24.13
CA GLY A 174 4.10 -0.74 25.11
C GLY A 174 3.88 -1.92 26.04
N LYS A 175 2.92 -1.80 26.94
CA LYS A 175 2.47 -2.92 27.78
C LYS A 175 1.28 -3.60 27.12
N TRP A 176 1.53 -4.67 26.38
CA TRP A 176 0.53 -5.41 25.61
C TRP A 176 0.10 -6.67 26.36
N SER A 177 -1.20 -6.99 26.31
CA SER A 177 -1.68 -8.28 26.78
C SER A 177 -1.28 -9.40 25.81
N LYS A 178 -1.30 -10.66 26.27
CA LYS A 178 -1.06 -11.83 25.38
C LYS A 178 -2.02 -11.84 24.17
N ALA A 179 -3.24 -11.36 24.34
CA ALA A 179 -4.22 -11.26 23.26
C ALA A 179 -3.90 -10.12 22.30
N ASP A 180 -3.26 -9.03 22.76
CA ASP A 180 -2.78 -7.95 21.89
C ASP A 180 -1.57 -8.41 21.08
N LEU A 181 -0.59 -9.07 21.71
CA LEU A 181 0.57 -9.62 21.03
C LEU A 181 0.15 -10.55 19.89
N ARG A 182 -0.79 -11.46 20.15
CA ARG A 182 -1.31 -12.37 19.14
C ARG A 182 -2.04 -11.63 18.00
N TYR A 183 -2.95 -10.71 18.34
CA TYR A 183 -3.72 -9.97 17.35
C TYR A 183 -2.82 -9.13 16.43
N GLN A 184 -1.85 -8.44 16.98
CA GLN A 184 -0.91 -7.64 16.18
C GLN A 184 0.04 -8.51 15.37
N ALA A 185 0.41 -9.68 15.85
CA ALA A 185 1.17 -10.67 15.08
C ALA A 185 0.36 -11.19 13.86
N GLU A 186 -0.92 -11.50 14.03
CA GLU A 186 -1.83 -11.87 12.94
C GLU A 186 -2.05 -10.70 11.96
N HIS A 187 -2.09 -9.47 12.45
CA HIS A 187 -2.18 -8.26 11.64
C HIS A 187 -0.94 -8.10 10.75
N ILE A 188 0.27 -8.24 11.31
CA ILE A 188 1.53 -8.20 10.55
C ILE A 188 1.59 -9.35 9.52
N ALA A 189 1.23 -10.56 9.92
CA ALA A 189 1.14 -11.68 8.99
C ALA A 189 0.20 -11.38 7.83
N THR A 190 -0.91 -10.67 8.08
CA THR A 190 -1.83 -10.20 7.05
C THR A 190 -1.20 -9.16 6.14
N MET A 191 -0.54 -8.14 6.70
CA MET A 191 0.15 -7.10 5.93
C MET A 191 1.18 -7.70 4.96
N ARG A 192 1.84 -8.79 5.34
CA ARG A 192 2.81 -9.46 4.48
C ARG A 192 2.20 -10.47 3.53
N LEU A 193 1.27 -11.31 3.98
CA LEU A 193 0.81 -12.50 3.25
C LEU A 193 -0.43 -12.28 2.38
N GLN A 194 -1.08 -11.13 2.47
CA GLN A 194 -2.15 -10.78 1.54
C GLN A 194 -1.60 -10.84 0.10
N ASN A 195 -2.32 -11.51 -0.81
CA ASN A 195 -1.86 -11.80 -2.16
C ASN A 195 -0.45 -12.46 -2.23
N SER A 196 -0.10 -13.28 -1.25
CA SER A 196 1.24 -13.91 -1.11
C SER A 196 2.40 -12.91 -1.09
N GLY A 197 2.17 -11.72 -0.56
CA GLY A 197 3.18 -10.66 -0.52
C GLY A 197 3.41 -9.93 -1.86
N HIS A 198 2.59 -10.21 -2.89
CA HIS A 198 2.70 -9.54 -4.19
C HIS A 198 1.91 -8.24 -4.22
N ASN A 199 2.19 -7.35 -3.26
CA ASN A 199 1.62 -6.01 -3.15
C ASN A 199 2.73 -4.99 -2.93
N CYS A 200 2.63 -3.83 -3.57
CA CYS A 200 3.54 -2.69 -3.42
C CYS A 200 3.63 -2.15 -1.98
N ILE A 201 2.63 -2.48 -1.14
CA ILE A 201 2.52 -2.12 0.28
C ILE A 201 2.54 -3.34 1.20
N ALA A 202 2.99 -4.49 0.74
CA ALA A 202 3.16 -5.64 1.62
C ALA A 202 4.24 -5.32 2.65
N GLY A 203 3.85 -5.21 3.94
CA GLY A 203 4.78 -4.92 5.02
C GLY A 203 5.93 -5.90 5.03
N GLN A 204 7.15 -5.44 4.77
CA GLN A 204 8.30 -6.31 4.59
C GLN A 204 9.21 -6.33 5.81
N VAL A 205 9.40 -5.18 6.45
CA VAL A 205 10.32 -5.02 7.58
C VAL A 205 9.56 -4.61 8.81
N VAL A 206 9.61 -5.44 9.84
CA VAL A 206 9.12 -5.12 11.18
C VAL A 206 10.24 -4.44 11.94
N VAL A 207 10.06 -3.17 12.30
CA VAL A 207 11.00 -2.41 13.10
C VAL A 207 10.62 -2.54 14.56
N LEU A 208 11.46 -3.22 15.36
CA LEU A 208 11.24 -3.49 16.78
C LEU A 208 12.28 -2.78 17.65
N SER A 209 11.92 -2.57 18.92
CA SER A 209 12.90 -2.15 19.93
C SER A 209 13.57 -3.36 20.54
N ALA A 210 14.91 -3.41 20.50
CA ALA A 210 15.71 -4.38 21.21
C ALA A 210 15.51 -4.31 22.74
N ASP A 211 15.15 -3.12 23.23
CA ASP A 211 14.96 -2.84 24.65
C ASP A 211 13.50 -3.04 25.14
N TRP A 212 12.62 -3.54 24.28
CA TRP A 212 11.23 -3.83 24.66
C TRP A 212 11.15 -5.12 25.50
N PRO A 213 10.69 -5.08 26.77
CA PRO A 213 10.64 -6.27 27.61
C PRO A 213 9.77 -7.42 27.09
N GLN A 214 8.79 -7.12 26.21
CA GLN A 214 7.92 -8.12 25.59
C GLN A 214 8.36 -8.54 24.18
N ARG A 215 9.53 -8.11 23.73
CA ARG A 215 10.09 -8.40 22.39
C ARG A 215 10.09 -9.90 22.06
N ALA A 216 10.65 -10.71 22.94
CA ALA A 216 10.73 -12.16 22.72
C ALA A 216 9.36 -12.83 22.60
N ASP A 217 8.42 -12.43 23.46
CA ASP A 217 7.03 -12.92 23.39
C ASP A 217 6.34 -12.50 22.10
N PHE A 218 6.60 -11.26 21.63
CA PHE A 218 6.03 -10.76 20.39
C PHE A 218 6.60 -11.47 19.17
N ILE A 219 7.91 -11.67 19.08
CA ILE A 219 8.55 -12.43 18.00
C ILE A 219 8.04 -13.88 17.96
N ALA A 220 7.87 -14.52 19.11
CA ALA A 220 7.29 -15.87 19.19
C ALA A 220 5.83 -15.90 18.66
N ALA A 221 5.02 -14.90 19.01
CA ALA A 221 3.66 -14.75 18.50
C ALA A 221 3.66 -14.49 16.99
N LEU A 222 4.57 -13.66 16.49
CA LEU A 222 4.71 -13.33 15.06
C LEU A 222 5.13 -14.55 14.24
N ARG A 223 6.13 -15.33 14.71
CA ARG A 223 6.50 -16.61 14.08
C ARG A 223 5.31 -17.57 14.00
N THR A 224 4.55 -17.67 15.09
CA THR A 224 3.36 -18.54 15.15
C THR A 224 2.29 -18.11 14.15
N ALA A 225 1.96 -16.81 14.13
CA ALA A 225 0.96 -16.27 13.20
C ALA A 225 1.39 -16.40 11.74
N TYR A 226 2.67 -16.08 11.47
CA TYR A 226 3.22 -16.11 10.12
C TYR A 226 3.33 -17.54 9.58
N ALA A 227 3.79 -18.49 10.37
CA ALA A 227 3.87 -19.90 9.98
C ALA A 227 2.48 -20.53 9.84
N GLY A 228 1.54 -20.19 10.74
CA GLY A 228 0.20 -20.80 10.82
C GLY A 228 -0.82 -20.24 9.84
N ALA A 229 -0.58 -19.09 9.21
CA ALA A 229 -1.50 -18.53 8.23
C ALA A 229 -1.71 -19.48 7.04
N PRO A 230 -2.90 -19.52 6.40
CA PRO A 230 -3.17 -20.39 5.26
C PRO A 230 -2.14 -20.26 4.14
N GLN A 231 -1.74 -21.38 3.55
CA GLN A 231 -0.82 -21.36 2.42
C GLN A 231 -1.51 -20.84 1.17
N ARG A 232 -0.78 -20.02 0.42
CA ARG A 232 -1.19 -19.50 -0.89
C ARG A 232 -0.06 -19.67 -1.89
N PRO A 233 -0.35 -19.87 -3.18
CA PRO A 233 0.69 -19.98 -4.20
C PRO A 233 1.55 -18.72 -4.28
N VAL A 234 2.86 -18.91 -4.42
CA VAL A 234 3.78 -17.85 -4.84
C VAL A 234 3.76 -17.84 -6.36
N TRP A 235 2.95 -16.94 -6.93
CA TRP A 235 2.56 -16.99 -8.34
C TRP A 235 3.16 -15.87 -9.20
N TYR A 236 3.56 -14.76 -8.58
CA TYR A 236 4.07 -13.61 -9.33
C TYR A 236 5.44 -13.90 -9.95
N PRO A 237 5.73 -13.39 -11.18
CA PRO A 237 6.99 -13.64 -11.84
C PRO A 237 8.20 -13.27 -10.96
N ASN A 238 9.23 -14.12 -10.98
CA ASN A 238 10.47 -13.97 -10.22
C ASN A 238 10.36 -14.02 -8.68
N ALA A 239 9.16 -14.15 -8.10
CA ALA A 239 9.00 -14.14 -6.64
C ALA A 239 9.77 -15.28 -5.95
N LYS A 240 9.77 -16.49 -6.53
CA LYS A 240 10.55 -17.62 -5.98
C LYS A 240 12.05 -17.37 -6.03
N LYS A 241 12.55 -16.72 -7.10
CA LYS A 241 13.97 -16.33 -7.19
C LYS A 241 14.30 -15.30 -6.11
N LYS A 242 13.48 -14.28 -5.94
CA LYS A 242 13.68 -13.26 -4.88
C LYS A 242 13.68 -13.88 -3.47
N MET A 243 12.86 -14.91 -3.22
CA MET A 243 12.93 -15.67 -1.95
C MET A 243 14.25 -16.41 -1.80
N ALA A 244 14.74 -17.05 -2.87
CA ALA A 244 16.03 -17.75 -2.83
C ALA A 244 17.18 -16.75 -2.62
N ASP A 245 17.14 -15.59 -3.27
CA ASP A 245 18.12 -14.52 -3.09
C ASP A 245 18.12 -14.01 -1.64
N ALA A 246 16.95 -13.83 -1.02
CA ALA A 246 16.83 -13.46 0.39
C ALA A 246 17.41 -14.52 1.34
N ALA A 247 17.13 -15.81 1.09
CA ALA A 247 17.68 -16.90 1.88
C ALA A 247 19.22 -17.03 1.74
N ALA A 248 19.75 -16.71 0.56
CA ALA A 248 21.19 -16.69 0.33
C ALA A 248 21.89 -15.51 1.02
N ALA A 249 21.24 -14.34 1.08
CA ALA A 249 21.77 -13.17 1.75
C ALA A 249 21.75 -13.33 3.28
N TYR A 250 20.80 -14.07 3.84
CA TYR A 250 20.63 -14.23 5.27
C TYR A 250 20.64 -15.70 5.69
N PRO A 251 21.78 -16.26 6.13
CA PRO A 251 21.87 -17.64 6.61
C PRO A 251 20.95 -17.96 7.80
N VAL A 252 20.52 -16.94 8.54
CA VAL A 252 19.56 -17.05 9.66
C VAL A 252 18.09 -17.17 9.19
N ALA A 253 17.83 -17.11 7.89
CA ALA A 253 16.48 -17.19 7.34
C ALA A 253 15.80 -18.51 7.67
N GLU A 254 14.67 -18.42 8.34
CA GLU A 254 13.83 -19.56 8.68
C GLU A 254 12.84 -19.85 7.53
N SER A 255 12.94 -21.03 6.94
CA SER A 255 11.96 -21.50 5.96
C SER A 255 10.73 -22.03 6.68
N MET A 256 9.56 -21.44 6.41
CA MET A 256 8.30 -21.77 7.08
C MET A 256 7.23 -22.30 6.12
N ALA A 257 6.21 -22.95 6.67
CA ALA A 257 5.04 -23.43 5.94
C ALA A 257 5.39 -24.25 4.69
N GLY A 258 6.32 -25.20 4.82
CA GLY A 258 6.75 -26.06 3.72
C GLY A 258 7.55 -25.34 2.65
N GLY A 259 8.31 -24.30 2.99
CA GLY A 259 9.16 -23.53 2.07
C GLY A 259 8.44 -22.41 1.32
N THR A 260 7.18 -22.14 1.66
CA THR A 260 6.39 -21.09 0.99
C THR A 260 6.61 -19.70 1.57
N ARG A 261 7.37 -19.56 2.67
CA ARG A 261 7.62 -18.31 3.39
C ARG A 261 9.01 -18.29 4.00
N LEU A 262 9.58 -17.10 4.08
CA LEU A 262 10.82 -16.87 4.82
C LEU A 262 10.57 -15.87 5.95
N PHE A 263 11.12 -16.18 7.11
CA PHE A 263 11.18 -15.28 8.25
C PHE A 263 12.65 -15.03 8.59
N ILE A 264 13.03 -13.76 8.72
CA ILE A 264 14.41 -13.35 8.93
C ILE A 264 14.42 -12.42 10.15
N ASP A 265 15.09 -12.84 11.22
CA ASP A 265 15.17 -12.11 12.50
C ASP A 265 16.59 -11.59 12.67
N LEU A 266 16.76 -10.27 12.57
CA LEU A 266 18.04 -9.58 12.65
C LEU A 266 18.08 -8.73 13.91
N GLY A 267 19.15 -8.92 14.69
CA GLY A 267 19.45 -8.09 15.84
C GLY A 267 19.98 -6.70 15.47
N PRO A 268 20.22 -5.84 16.49
CA PRO A 268 20.61 -4.46 16.24
C PRO A 268 22.00 -4.29 15.60
N ASP A 269 22.86 -5.29 15.68
CA ASP A 269 24.23 -5.29 15.15
C ASP A 269 24.35 -6.08 13.83
N ASP A 270 23.26 -6.69 13.33
CA ASP A 270 23.26 -7.46 12.09
C ASP A 270 23.16 -6.56 10.85
N ASP A 271 23.78 -6.96 9.75
CA ASP A 271 23.68 -6.25 8.48
C ASP A 271 22.29 -6.47 7.85
N ALA A 272 21.47 -5.45 7.86
CA ALA A 272 20.13 -5.47 7.29
C ALA A 272 20.05 -4.90 5.84
N THR A 273 21.18 -4.53 5.23
CA THR A 273 21.22 -3.76 3.97
C THR A 273 20.36 -4.40 2.86
N VAL A 274 20.46 -5.71 2.65
CA VAL A 274 19.67 -6.37 1.58
C VAL A 274 18.18 -6.33 1.90
N MET A 275 17.78 -6.48 3.18
CA MET A 275 16.40 -6.40 3.62
C MET A 275 15.82 -4.99 3.47
N GLU A 276 16.64 -3.97 3.68
CA GLU A 276 16.29 -2.55 3.64
C GLU A 276 16.24 -1.99 2.22
N GLN A 277 17.11 -2.50 1.34
CA GLN A 277 17.29 -1.94 -0.01
C GLN A 277 16.65 -2.77 -1.12
N THR A 278 16.03 -3.92 -0.80
CA THR A 278 15.42 -4.81 -1.78
C THR A 278 13.94 -5.03 -1.50
N GLU A 279 13.07 -4.62 -2.40
CA GLU A 279 11.69 -5.06 -2.41
C GLU A 279 11.60 -6.51 -2.92
N PHE A 280 11.28 -7.44 -2.03
CA PHE A 280 11.18 -8.85 -2.42
C PHE A 280 9.90 -9.18 -3.18
N PHE A 281 8.81 -8.43 -2.95
CA PHE A 281 7.51 -8.68 -3.59
C PHE A 281 7.08 -10.16 -3.53
N SER A 282 7.35 -10.79 -2.39
CA SER A 282 7.20 -12.24 -2.15
C SER A 282 7.06 -12.50 -0.64
N PRO A 283 6.67 -13.70 -0.18
CA PRO A 283 6.47 -13.99 1.24
C PRO A 283 7.77 -14.03 2.06
N VAL A 284 8.50 -12.92 2.12
CA VAL A 284 9.70 -12.71 2.93
C VAL A 284 9.40 -11.63 3.97
N LEU A 285 9.42 -11.96 5.25
CA LEU A 285 9.23 -11.04 6.36
C LEU A 285 10.51 -10.91 7.15
N GLY A 286 11.05 -9.68 7.25
CA GLY A 286 12.20 -9.35 8.09
C GLY A 286 11.79 -8.69 9.39
N VAL A 287 12.57 -8.91 10.43
CA VAL A 287 12.57 -8.14 11.67
C VAL A 287 13.93 -7.49 11.77
N ILE A 288 13.96 -6.21 12.06
CA ILE A 288 15.16 -5.46 12.41
C ILE A 288 14.96 -4.78 13.77
N GLU A 289 16.02 -4.59 14.50
CA GLU A 289 15.96 -4.07 15.84
C GLU A 289 16.75 -2.77 15.99
N LEU A 290 16.15 -1.83 16.71
CA LEU A 290 16.76 -0.56 17.08
C LEU A 290 16.74 -0.43 18.60
N HIS A 291 17.74 0.27 19.16
CA HIS A 291 17.74 0.60 20.58
C HIS A 291 16.74 1.71 20.93
N GLY A 292 16.36 1.76 22.21
CA GLY A 292 15.50 2.79 22.77
C GLY A 292 14.07 2.34 23.04
N THR A 293 13.35 3.11 23.83
CA THR A 293 11.93 2.95 24.13
C THR A 293 11.24 4.32 24.14
N GLY A 294 9.92 4.35 24.14
CA GLY A 294 9.15 5.59 24.13
C GLY A 294 9.48 6.46 22.94
N GLN A 295 9.63 7.79 23.14
CA GLN A 295 9.90 8.72 22.06
C GLN A 295 11.24 8.47 21.36
N VAL A 296 12.28 8.09 22.11
CA VAL A 296 13.61 7.78 21.54
C VAL A 296 13.52 6.68 20.48
N PHE A 297 12.76 5.61 20.76
CA PHE A 297 12.55 4.55 19.77
C PHE A 297 11.73 5.04 18.57
N VAL A 298 10.66 5.81 18.80
CA VAL A 298 9.81 6.30 17.70
C VAL A 298 10.61 7.19 16.76
N ASP A 299 11.42 8.09 17.30
CA ASP A 299 12.28 8.97 16.51
C ASP A 299 13.33 8.17 15.72
N ALA A 300 14.02 7.23 16.38
CA ALA A 300 14.98 6.36 15.70
C ALA A 300 14.35 5.50 14.58
N ALA A 301 13.13 4.99 14.81
CA ALA A 301 12.42 4.18 13.83
C ALA A 301 11.95 5.02 12.61
N VAL A 302 11.53 6.27 12.83
CA VAL A 302 11.19 7.19 11.75
C VAL A 302 12.42 7.57 10.93
N ASP A 303 13.52 7.93 11.58
CA ASP A 303 14.77 8.28 10.92
C ASP A 303 15.30 7.08 10.12
N HIS A 304 15.28 5.88 10.71
CA HIS A 304 15.67 4.65 10.02
C HIS A 304 14.78 4.35 8.80
N ALA A 305 13.46 4.50 8.94
CA ALA A 305 12.53 4.29 7.83
C ALA A 305 12.76 5.27 6.68
N ASN A 306 13.06 6.53 6.98
CA ASN A 306 13.33 7.56 5.97
C ASN A 306 14.69 7.40 5.28
N ASP A 307 15.72 7.01 6.03
CA ASP A 307 17.11 7.08 5.56
C ASP A 307 17.65 5.73 5.04
N LYS A 308 17.09 4.61 5.53
CA LYS A 308 17.61 3.27 5.24
C LYS A 308 16.70 2.44 4.34
N LEU A 309 15.38 2.60 4.43
CA LEU A 309 14.47 1.77 3.66
C LEU A 309 14.20 2.36 2.28
N VAL A 310 14.35 1.54 1.24
CA VAL A 310 14.07 1.99 -0.13
C VAL A 310 12.56 2.14 -0.37
N GLY A 311 12.17 3.28 -0.91
CA GLY A 311 10.80 3.61 -1.27
C GLY A 311 10.06 4.43 -0.23
N THR A 312 8.97 5.07 -0.68
CA THR A 312 8.21 6.08 0.08
C THR A 312 6.69 5.91 -0.09
N LEU A 313 6.23 4.68 -0.46
CA LEU A 313 4.80 4.46 -0.76
C LEU A 313 3.97 4.28 0.51
N GLY A 314 4.27 3.29 1.33
CA GLY A 314 3.43 2.95 2.48
C GLY A 314 4.20 2.54 3.72
N ALA A 315 3.81 3.10 4.88
CA ALA A 315 4.34 2.75 6.20
C ALA A 315 3.22 2.41 7.18
N ASN A 316 3.47 1.44 8.06
CA ASN A 316 2.50 1.01 9.07
C ASN A 316 3.11 1.24 10.47
N VAL A 317 2.30 1.72 11.41
CA VAL A 317 2.70 1.97 12.80
C VAL A 317 1.70 1.28 13.73
N LEU A 318 2.19 0.43 14.62
CA LEU A 318 1.38 -0.23 15.64
C LEU A 318 1.73 0.35 17.02
N ILE A 319 0.73 0.92 17.66
CA ILE A 319 0.89 1.59 18.95
C ILE A 319 -0.34 1.39 19.82
N ASP A 320 -0.17 0.98 21.06
CA ASP A 320 -1.30 0.87 21.99
C ASP A 320 -1.77 2.25 22.48
N PRO A 321 -3.07 2.40 22.82
CA PRO A 321 -3.65 3.70 23.18
C PRO A 321 -3.02 4.36 24.39
N ASN A 322 -2.46 3.59 25.34
CA ASN A 322 -1.82 4.16 26.52
C ASN A 322 -0.46 4.74 26.18
N THR A 323 0.32 4.03 25.38
CA THR A 323 1.61 4.51 24.88
C THR A 323 1.41 5.74 24.00
N ARG A 324 0.44 5.75 23.06
CA ARG A 324 0.13 6.90 22.23
C ARG A 324 -0.21 8.15 23.08
N ARG A 325 -1.06 8.00 24.09
CA ARG A 325 -1.40 9.11 25.01
C ARG A 325 -0.20 9.63 25.79
N LYS A 326 0.73 8.75 26.18
CA LYS A 326 1.96 9.15 26.90
C LYS A 326 2.91 9.93 26.02
N LEU A 327 3.06 9.56 24.76
CA LEU A 327 3.89 10.25 23.78
C LEU A 327 3.26 11.56 23.32
N GLY A 328 1.92 11.62 23.26
CA GLY A 328 1.18 12.85 22.93
C GLY A 328 1.62 13.47 21.61
N GLU A 329 1.93 14.78 21.66
CA GLU A 329 2.37 15.55 20.50
C GLU A 329 3.69 15.04 19.89
N GLY A 330 4.57 14.42 20.69
CA GLY A 330 5.80 13.82 20.19
C GLY A 330 5.56 12.68 19.20
N PHE A 331 4.50 11.88 19.40
CA PHE A 331 4.12 10.85 18.46
C PHE A 331 3.58 11.45 17.14
N GLU A 332 2.69 12.43 17.22
CA GLU A 332 2.13 13.08 16.02
C GLU A 332 3.23 13.81 15.22
N ALA A 333 4.17 14.48 15.89
CA ALA A 333 5.35 15.10 15.25
C ALA A 333 6.26 14.05 14.56
N ALA A 334 6.38 12.85 15.12
CA ALA A 334 7.11 11.77 14.48
C ALA A 334 6.38 11.28 13.21
N ILE A 335 5.05 11.18 13.24
CA ILE A 335 4.24 10.85 12.04
C ILE A 335 4.39 11.91 10.95
N GLU A 336 4.46 13.20 11.30
CA GLU A 336 4.73 14.27 10.35
C GLU A 336 6.08 14.13 9.64
N ARG A 337 7.11 13.68 10.36
CA ARG A 337 8.45 13.43 9.79
C ARG A 337 8.57 12.14 8.97
N LEU A 338 7.61 11.24 9.03
CA LEU A 338 7.69 9.96 8.33
C LEU A 338 7.34 10.15 6.83
N HIS A 339 8.31 10.05 5.94
CA HIS A 339 8.20 10.39 4.52
C HIS A 339 7.59 9.26 3.67
N TYR A 340 6.30 8.99 3.88
CA TYR A 340 5.54 8.00 3.12
C TYR A 340 4.22 8.60 2.64
N GLY A 341 3.82 8.25 1.43
CA GLY A 341 2.59 8.77 0.80
C GLY A 341 1.32 8.20 1.41
N ALA A 342 1.39 7.03 2.04
CA ALA A 342 0.32 6.46 2.85
C ALA A 342 0.87 5.96 4.18
N ILE A 343 0.31 6.45 5.29
CA ILE A 343 0.69 6.01 6.65
C ILE A 343 -0.54 5.40 7.31
N ALA A 344 -0.38 4.18 7.86
CA ALA A 344 -1.44 3.50 8.58
C ALA A 344 -1.08 3.32 10.05
N ILE A 345 -1.89 3.86 10.96
CA ILE A 345 -1.71 3.73 12.40
C ILE A 345 -2.74 2.73 12.93
N ASN A 346 -2.28 1.61 13.48
CA ASN A 346 -3.12 0.49 13.90
C ASN A 346 -4.06 -0.05 12.81
N ALA A 347 -3.73 0.23 11.56
CA ALA A 347 -4.40 -0.22 10.35
C ALA A 347 -3.34 -0.75 9.37
N TRP A 348 -3.76 -1.20 8.21
CA TRP A 348 -2.87 -1.51 7.10
C TRP A 348 -3.03 -0.46 6.00
N THR A 349 -1.95 -0.06 5.34
CA THR A 349 -1.96 0.92 4.25
C THR A 349 -2.92 0.56 3.10
N ALA A 350 -3.26 -0.73 2.93
CA ALA A 350 -4.33 -1.13 2.02
C ALA A 350 -5.69 -0.47 2.34
N PHE A 351 -5.93 -0.06 3.59
CA PHE A 351 -7.15 0.67 3.93
C PHE A 351 -7.19 2.05 3.25
N ALA A 352 -6.05 2.75 3.16
CA ALA A 352 -5.94 3.99 2.40
C ALA A 352 -6.21 3.77 0.91
N PHE A 353 -5.61 2.71 0.32
CA PHE A 353 -5.83 2.33 -1.08
C PHE A 353 -7.31 2.01 -1.37
N LEU A 354 -8.00 1.31 -0.47
CA LEU A 354 -9.39 0.91 -0.63
C LEU A 354 -10.40 2.00 -0.26
N THR A 355 -9.95 3.12 0.32
CA THR A 355 -10.80 4.25 0.71
C THR A 355 -10.77 5.32 -0.39
N PRO A 356 -11.83 5.46 -1.23
CA PRO A 356 -11.79 6.34 -2.40
C PRO A 356 -11.52 7.82 -2.08
N THR A 357 -11.81 8.24 -0.85
CA THR A 357 -11.61 9.62 -0.38
C THR A 357 -10.18 9.89 0.12
N CYS A 358 -9.36 8.85 0.26
CA CYS A 358 -7.92 8.99 0.43
C CYS A 358 -7.24 9.09 -0.94
N THR A 359 -6.14 9.80 -1.00
CA THR A 359 -5.27 9.81 -2.17
C THR A 359 -4.25 8.68 -2.08
N TRP A 360 -3.75 8.23 -3.23
CA TRP A 360 -2.76 7.16 -3.31
C TRP A 360 -1.58 7.58 -4.19
N GLY A 361 -0.37 7.34 -3.73
CA GLY A 361 0.88 7.65 -4.42
C GLY A 361 2.05 7.66 -3.44
N ALA A 362 3.26 7.84 -3.94
CA ALA A 362 4.47 8.00 -3.13
C ALA A 362 4.49 9.36 -2.42
N PHE A 363 5.32 9.49 -1.37
CA PHE A 363 5.61 10.79 -0.77
C PHE A 363 6.22 11.74 -1.82
N PRO A 364 5.83 13.02 -1.86
CA PRO A 364 6.30 13.97 -2.87
C PRO A 364 7.81 14.17 -2.87
N GLY A 365 8.36 14.51 -4.04
CA GLY A 365 9.78 14.82 -4.21
C GLY A 365 10.54 13.89 -5.15
N ALA A 366 9.94 12.77 -5.57
CA ALA A 366 10.54 11.90 -6.58
C ALA A 366 10.66 12.59 -7.94
N THR A 367 11.74 12.27 -8.65
CA THR A 367 12.02 12.74 -10.01
C THR A 367 12.31 11.55 -10.93
N ILE A 368 12.42 11.78 -12.23
CA ILE A 368 12.78 10.72 -13.16
C ILE A 368 14.18 10.15 -12.91
N GLU A 369 15.09 10.94 -12.31
CA GLU A 369 16.44 10.52 -11.93
C GLU A 369 16.44 9.68 -10.64
N ASN A 370 15.50 9.98 -9.73
CA ASN A 370 15.34 9.28 -8.46
C ASN A 370 13.85 9.04 -8.20
N VAL A 371 13.31 8.02 -8.83
CA VAL A 371 11.86 7.76 -8.86
C VAL A 371 11.31 7.23 -7.55
N THR A 372 12.14 6.69 -6.67
CA THR A 372 11.73 6.05 -5.40
C THR A 372 10.50 5.12 -5.57
N SER A 373 9.38 5.42 -4.95
CA SER A 373 8.11 4.66 -5.10
C SER A 373 7.14 5.26 -6.12
N GLY A 374 7.60 6.20 -6.95
CA GLY A 374 6.79 6.74 -8.04
C GLY A 374 6.67 8.26 -8.05
N ILE A 375 6.09 8.78 -9.13
CA ILE A 375 5.90 10.19 -9.41
C ILE A 375 4.40 10.47 -9.58
N GLY A 376 3.87 11.38 -8.79
CA GLY A 376 2.48 11.80 -8.85
C GLY A 376 1.57 11.06 -7.87
N VAL A 377 0.30 11.43 -7.93
CA VAL A 377 -0.79 10.85 -7.14
C VAL A 377 -1.72 10.13 -8.10
N VAL A 378 -2.18 8.97 -7.73
CA VAL A 378 -3.22 8.18 -8.39
C VAL A 378 -4.34 7.90 -7.38
N HIS A 379 -5.53 7.50 -7.84
CA HIS A 379 -6.69 7.29 -6.96
C HIS A 379 -6.99 8.51 -6.07
N ASN A 380 -7.49 9.56 -6.70
CA ASN A 380 -7.78 10.83 -6.08
C ASN A 380 -9.22 11.24 -6.43
N ALA A 381 -10.20 10.67 -5.75
CA ALA A 381 -11.62 10.85 -6.09
C ALA A 381 -12.13 12.28 -5.96
N PHE A 382 -11.52 13.09 -5.11
CA PHE A 382 -11.83 14.52 -4.99
C PHE A 382 -11.02 15.42 -5.91
N LEU A 383 -10.15 14.83 -6.76
CA LEU A 383 -9.28 15.54 -7.69
C LEU A 383 -8.51 16.68 -6.99
N LEU A 384 -7.96 16.37 -5.80
CA LEU A 384 -7.20 17.33 -5.00
C LEU A 384 -5.84 17.62 -5.65
N ASP A 385 -5.43 18.86 -5.60
CA ASP A 385 -4.07 19.28 -5.94
C ASP A 385 -3.23 19.48 -4.67
N ASP A 386 -1.91 19.57 -4.80
CA ASP A 386 -0.98 19.82 -3.69
C ASP A 386 -1.09 18.81 -2.52
N VAL A 387 -1.44 17.58 -2.81
CA VAL A 387 -1.50 16.49 -1.82
C VAL A 387 -0.09 16.11 -1.37
N GLU A 388 0.10 15.90 -0.07
CA GLU A 388 1.34 15.34 0.49
C GLU A 388 1.18 13.83 0.76
N ARG A 389 0.19 13.45 1.56
CA ARG A 389 0.00 12.05 1.97
C ARG A 389 -1.42 11.76 2.44
N SER A 390 -1.74 10.48 2.55
CA SER A 390 -2.94 10.01 3.26
C SER A 390 -2.55 9.33 4.57
N ILE A 391 -3.29 9.63 5.65
CA ILE A 391 -3.12 8.96 6.94
C ILE A 391 -4.41 8.24 7.28
N VAL A 392 -4.30 6.95 7.56
CA VAL A 392 -5.42 6.14 8.03
C VAL A 392 -5.15 5.64 9.44
N ARG A 393 -6.19 5.65 10.26
CA ARG A 393 -6.11 5.22 11.66
C ARG A 393 -7.15 4.14 11.87
N GLY A 394 -6.80 3.11 12.63
CA GLY A 394 -7.68 2.01 12.99
C GLY A 394 -7.62 1.68 14.48
N PRO A 395 -8.52 0.83 14.97
CA PRO A 395 -8.52 0.40 16.35
C PRO A 395 -7.34 -0.55 16.64
N PHE A 396 -6.62 -0.31 17.73
CA PHE A 396 -5.54 -1.20 18.17
C PHE A 396 -6.04 -2.60 18.54
N ARG A 397 -7.31 -2.75 18.91
CA ARG A 397 -7.94 -4.00 19.32
C ARG A 397 -9.26 -4.21 18.62
N PRO A 398 -9.64 -5.45 18.30
CA PRO A 398 -10.99 -5.76 17.83
C PRO A 398 -12.01 -5.71 18.97
N PHE A 399 -13.29 -5.61 18.64
CA PHE A 399 -14.38 -5.86 19.60
C PHE A 399 -14.29 -7.29 20.18
N PRO A 400 -14.62 -7.52 21.47
CA PRO A 400 -15.07 -6.49 22.43
C PRO A 400 -13.95 -5.74 23.14
N ARG A 401 -12.67 -6.08 22.93
CA ARG A 401 -11.53 -5.52 23.65
C ARG A 401 -11.23 -4.05 23.30
N ALA A 402 -11.74 -3.56 22.16
CA ALA A 402 -11.69 -2.15 21.79
C ALA A 402 -12.59 -1.27 22.67
N VAL A 403 -13.59 -1.84 23.34
CA VAL A 403 -14.54 -1.10 24.17
C VAL A 403 -14.11 -1.17 25.63
N SER A 404 -13.82 -0.01 26.20
CA SER A 404 -13.47 0.19 27.61
C SER A 404 -14.02 1.54 28.10
N PRO A 405 -14.16 1.76 29.41
CA PRO A 405 -14.58 3.07 29.92
C PRO A 405 -13.72 4.24 29.38
N SER A 406 -12.42 4.03 29.27
CA SER A 406 -11.50 5.05 28.75
C SER A 406 -11.61 5.28 27.25
N SER A 407 -11.85 4.22 26.46
CA SER A 407 -12.04 4.37 25.01
C SER A 407 -13.39 5.01 24.68
N LEU A 408 -14.42 4.68 25.44
CA LEU A 408 -15.75 5.32 25.30
C LEU A 408 -15.68 6.81 25.64
N ALA A 409 -15.02 7.17 26.74
CA ALA A 409 -14.86 8.58 27.13
C ALA A 409 -14.03 9.38 26.11
N ALA A 410 -13.08 8.74 25.44
CA ALA A 410 -12.23 9.36 24.40
C ALA A 410 -12.89 9.34 22.99
N GLY A 411 -14.01 8.65 22.80
CA GLY A 411 -14.58 8.39 21.47
C GLY A 411 -13.70 7.48 20.58
N ASP A 412 -12.69 6.81 21.16
CA ASP A 412 -11.72 5.96 20.47
C ASP A 412 -12.04 4.48 20.73
N PHE A 413 -13.13 4.01 20.16
CA PHE A 413 -13.58 2.62 20.29
C PHE A 413 -14.04 2.06 18.94
N SER A 414 -14.10 0.75 18.85
CA SER A 414 -14.65 0.06 17.67
C SER A 414 -15.59 -1.06 18.10
N VAL A 415 -16.65 -1.23 17.35
CA VAL A 415 -17.58 -2.37 17.49
C VAL A 415 -17.29 -3.47 16.46
N LEU A 416 -16.22 -3.32 15.67
CA LEU A 416 -15.83 -4.30 14.68
C LEU A 416 -15.09 -5.49 15.30
N PRO A 417 -15.40 -6.71 14.86
CA PRO A 417 -14.63 -7.91 15.18
C PRO A 417 -13.22 -7.84 14.55
N THR A 418 -12.45 -8.94 14.67
CA THR A 418 -11.25 -9.11 13.86
C THR A 418 -11.60 -8.89 12.39
N PRO A 419 -10.84 -8.04 11.67
CA PRO A 419 -11.18 -7.72 10.29
C PRO A 419 -11.24 -8.97 9.40
N PRO A 420 -12.28 -9.14 8.57
CA PRO A 420 -12.45 -10.33 7.74
C PRO A 420 -11.39 -10.47 6.65
N TRP A 421 -10.63 -9.40 6.36
CA TRP A 421 -9.49 -9.45 5.42
C TRP A 421 -8.20 -9.98 6.05
N PHE A 422 -8.16 -10.28 7.34
CA PHE A 422 -7.01 -10.96 7.93
C PHE A 422 -6.82 -12.31 7.26
N VAL A 423 -5.56 -12.64 6.90
CA VAL A 423 -5.24 -13.92 6.25
C VAL A 423 -5.57 -15.13 7.14
N THR A 424 -5.70 -14.91 8.43
CA THR A 424 -6.11 -15.91 9.44
C THR A 424 -7.62 -16.04 9.59
N SER A 425 -8.42 -15.15 8.97
CA SER A 425 -9.87 -15.20 9.04
C SER A 425 -10.42 -16.44 8.33
N ARG A 426 -11.32 -17.17 9.00
CA ARG A 426 -12.00 -18.35 8.47
C ARG A 426 -13.21 -18.00 7.61
N THR A 427 -13.76 -16.82 7.77
CA THR A 427 -14.99 -16.37 7.11
C THR A 427 -14.75 -15.28 6.06
N GLY A 428 -13.49 -14.89 5.82
CA GLY A 428 -13.14 -13.77 4.95
C GLY A 428 -13.72 -13.88 3.54
N ALA A 429 -13.68 -15.06 2.91
CA ALA A 429 -14.29 -15.28 1.60
C ALA A 429 -15.81 -15.08 1.64
N GLN A 430 -16.50 -15.69 2.60
CA GLN A 430 -17.95 -15.58 2.77
C GLN A 430 -18.38 -14.12 2.99
N VAL A 431 -17.62 -13.37 3.79
CA VAL A 431 -17.90 -11.96 4.07
C VAL A 431 -17.70 -11.11 2.80
N SER A 432 -16.63 -11.36 2.05
CA SER A 432 -16.35 -10.68 0.79
C SER A 432 -17.45 -10.92 -0.25
N GLU A 433 -17.87 -12.16 -0.43
CA GLU A 433 -18.99 -12.53 -1.33
C GLU A 433 -20.29 -11.88 -0.89
N GLY A 434 -20.60 -11.92 0.41
CA GLY A 434 -21.81 -11.33 0.97
C GLY A 434 -21.90 -9.82 0.78
N PHE A 435 -20.81 -9.09 0.97
CA PHE A 435 -20.75 -7.65 0.67
C PHE A 435 -20.88 -7.37 -0.83
N THR A 436 -20.24 -8.17 -1.68
CA THR A 436 -20.37 -8.05 -3.14
C THR A 436 -21.82 -8.29 -3.57
N ASP A 437 -22.44 -9.34 -3.10
CA ASP A 437 -23.87 -9.63 -3.35
C ASP A 437 -24.79 -8.52 -2.86
N PHE A 438 -24.53 -7.96 -1.69
CA PHE A 438 -25.28 -6.81 -1.20
C PHE A 438 -25.14 -5.59 -2.11
N ARG A 439 -23.95 -5.29 -2.62
CA ARG A 439 -23.74 -4.19 -3.57
C ARG A 439 -24.50 -4.38 -4.87
N ILE A 440 -24.57 -5.62 -5.36
CA ILE A 440 -25.26 -5.97 -6.62
C ILE A 440 -26.77 -6.02 -6.42
N LYS A 441 -27.23 -6.77 -5.41
CA LYS A 441 -28.65 -7.12 -5.20
C LYS A 441 -29.38 -6.18 -4.23
N LYS A 442 -28.63 -5.40 -3.41
CA LYS A 442 -29.12 -4.51 -2.35
C LYS A 442 -30.06 -5.20 -1.36
N ASN A 443 -29.86 -6.49 -1.09
CA ASN A 443 -30.68 -7.31 -0.19
C ASN A 443 -30.23 -7.13 1.27
N PRO A 444 -31.02 -6.48 2.14
CA PRO A 444 -30.66 -6.23 3.54
C PRO A 444 -30.62 -7.51 4.40
N VAL A 445 -31.39 -8.53 4.05
CA VAL A 445 -31.40 -9.82 4.78
C VAL A 445 -30.06 -10.54 4.55
N GLY A 446 -29.56 -10.55 3.29
CA GLY A 446 -28.23 -11.08 2.96
C GLY A 446 -27.12 -10.32 3.68
N LEU A 447 -27.23 -8.99 3.82
CA LEU A 447 -26.26 -8.19 4.56
C LEU A 447 -26.19 -8.60 6.04
N LEU A 448 -27.34 -8.86 6.70
CA LEU A 448 -27.34 -9.28 8.10
C LEU A 448 -26.58 -10.61 8.29
N SER A 449 -26.79 -11.58 7.41
CA SER A 449 -26.04 -12.86 7.46
C SER A 449 -24.54 -12.65 7.25
N THR A 450 -24.16 -11.73 6.39
CA THR A 450 -22.76 -11.34 6.13
C THR A 450 -22.13 -10.71 7.39
N LEU A 451 -22.83 -9.80 8.05
CA LEU A 451 -22.38 -9.19 9.31
C LEU A 451 -22.19 -10.25 10.41
N VAL A 452 -23.14 -11.19 10.55
CA VAL A 452 -22.99 -12.31 11.51
C VAL A 452 -21.77 -13.16 11.17
N ALA A 453 -21.48 -13.42 9.89
CA ALA A 453 -20.29 -14.14 9.47
C ALA A 453 -19.00 -13.36 9.82
N ALA A 454 -19.01 -12.03 9.69
CA ALA A 454 -17.87 -11.19 10.05
C ALA A 454 -17.50 -11.30 11.54
N PHE A 455 -18.47 -11.47 12.44
CA PHE A 455 -18.22 -11.68 13.87
C PHE A 455 -17.68 -13.09 14.22
N ARG A 456 -17.60 -13.99 13.25
CA ARG A 456 -17.01 -15.34 13.38
C ARG A 456 -15.65 -15.46 12.70
N ALA A 457 -15.08 -14.34 12.24
CA ALA A 457 -13.79 -14.26 11.55
C ALA A 457 -12.58 -14.63 12.45
#